data_1e1551db70034ba94a9ed90c9f2f5448
#
_entry.id   1e1551db70034ba94a9ed90c9f2f5448
#
_cell.length_a   1.000
_cell.length_b   1.000
_cell.length_c   1.000
_cell.angle_alpha   90.00
_cell.angle_beta   90.00
_cell.angle_gamma   90.00
#
_symmetry.space_group_name_H-M   'P 1'
#
loop_
_entity.id
_entity.type
_entity.pdbx_description
1 polymer ?
#
loop_
_entity_poly.entity_id
_entity_poly.type
_entity_poly.pdbx_seq_one_letter_code
_entity_poly.pdbx_strand_id
1 'polypeptide(L)'
;MRKTLAAGNESFIDMIRDNRYYVDKTGFIKPLMESGSYVQLITRPRRFGKTLFMDTLHRFLEINPQNPGDASKQKALFANFNISKDQEFCTQFMGQYPVLFVSLKDFKGLDFNSARIEFAHTLLQKTQSYSYLFNSPKLSSFDKEFLNNCCSLEFLKNPDNFDIAKKYLIYMVQILAKHYDRQVVLLIDEYDVPLQKSIKAGYYNVNSAPRYTVLLQTEGRDIPTRSKIASCF
;
A
#
# COMPACT_ATOMS: atom_id res chain seq x y z
N MET A 1 -2.23 14.99 30.69
CA MET A 1 -2.87 13.65 30.56
C MET A 1 -1.78 12.59 30.38
N ARG A 2 -1.80 11.46 31.10
CA ARG A 2 -0.84 10.37 30.90
C ARG A 2 -1.19 9.66 29.57
N LYS A 3 -0.18 9.44 28.72
CA LYS A 3 -0.34 8.63 27.51
C LYS A 3 -0.59 7.17 27.89
N THR A 4 -1.51 6.51 27.19
CA THR A 4 -1.83 5.09 27.41
C THR A 4 -1.14 4.22 26.36
N LEU A 5 -0.78 3.00 26.75
CA LEU A 5 -0.25 2.02 25.80
C LEU A 5 -1.38 1.50 24.89
N ALA A 6 -1.09 1.34 23.63
CA ALA A 6 -2.02 0.77 22.65
C ALA A 6 -1.43 -0.50 22.07
N ALA A 7 -1.63 -1.63 22.79
CA ALA A 7 -1.23 -2.91 22.25
C ALA A 7 -2.11 -3.26 21.04
N GLY A 8 -1.48 -3.58 19.89
CA GLY A 8 -2.17 -4.02 18.69
C GLY A 8 -2.81 -2.90 17.83
N ASN A 9 -2.63 -1.62 18.15
CA ASN A 9 -3.05 -0.53 17.27
C ASN A 9 -2.02 -0.36 16.14
N GLU A 10 -2.49 -0.40 14.91
CA GLU A 10 -1.69 -0.31 13.68
C GLU A 10 -1.95 0.98 12.89
N SER A 11 -2.89 1.81 13.34
CA SER A 11 -3.23 3.10 12.73
C SER A 11 -2.47 4.24 13.40
N PHE A 12 -1.63 4.93 12.64
CA PHE A 12 -0.90 6.10 13.13
C PHE A 12 -1.85 7.25 13.50
N ILE A 13 -2.89 7.48 12.71
CA ILE A 13 -3.90 8.52 13.00
C ILE A 13 -4.58 8.24 14.33
N ASP A 14 -5.00 7.00 14.59
CA ASP A 14 -5.67 6.65 15.84
C ASP A 14 -4.72 6.75 17.04
N MET A 15 -3.45 6.38 16.86
CA MET A 15 -2.42 6.58 17.89
C MET A 15 -2.30 8.05 18.33
N ILE A 16 -2.33 8.97 17.37
CA ILE A 16 -2.21 10.42 17.67
C ILE A 16 -3.51 10.98 18.21
N ARG A 17 -4.65 10.69 17.57
CA ARG A 17 -5.98 11.18 17.97
C ARG A 17 -6.31 10.78 19.41
N ASP A 18 -6.02 9.53 19.78
CA ASP A 18 -6.34 8.98 21.10
C ASP A 18 -5.22 9.24 22.13
N ASN A 19 -4.23 10.08 21.80
CA ASN A 19 -3.07 10.42 22.63
C ASN A 19 -2.36 9.18 23.22
N ARG A 20 -2.13 8.16 22.37
CA ARG A 20 -1.43 6.92 22.74
C ARG A 20 0.09 7.12 22.76
N TYR A 21 0.77 6.26 23.50
CA TYR A 21 2.24 6.26 23.49
C TYR A 21 2.77 5.75 22.17
N TYR A 22 3.41 6.62 21.39
CA TYR A 22 4.03 6.30 20.11
C TYR A 22 5.55 6.49 20.20
N VAL A 23 6.31 5.46 19.87
CA VAL A 23 7.77 5.56 19.71
C VAL A 23 8.05 6.20 18.38
N ASP A 24 8.63 7.39 18.39
CA ASP A 24 8.90 8.14 17.16
C ASP A 24 9.95 7.45 16.29
N LYS A 25 9.47 6.89 15.18
CA LYS A 25 10.27 6.26 14.12
C LYS A 25 10.28 7.08 12.84
N THR A 26 9.77 8.31 12.86
CA THR A 26 9.65 9.14 11.65
C THR A 26 11.00 9.48 11.02
N GLY A 27 12.07 9.48 11.82
CA GLY A 27 13.44 9.66 11.31
C GLY A 27 13.89 8.61 10.28
N PHE A 28 13.24 7.44 10.23
CA PHE A 28 13.55 6.43 9.20
C PHE A 28 12.93 6.75 7.83
N ILE A 29 11.99 7.70 7.74
CA ILE A 29 11.35 8.08 6.47
C ILE A 29 12.38 8.71 5.52
N LYS A 30 13.25 9.59 6.03
CA LYS A 30 14.24 10.29 5.22
C LYS A 30 15.19 9.33 4.48
N PRO A 31 15.92 8.44 5.15
CA PRO A 31 16.81 7.50 4.45
C PRO A 31 16.08 6.56 3.49
N LEU A 32 14.80 6.22 3.75
CA LEU A 32 13.99 5.46 2.81
C LEU A 32 13.71 6.25 1.53
N MET A 33 13.35 7.52 1.63
CA MET A 33 13.00 8.33 0.47
C MET A 33 14.21 8.81 -0.32
N GLU A 34 15.33 9.07 0.34
CA GLU A 34 16.60 9.48 -0.29
C GLU A 34 17.40 8.30 -0.84
N SER A 35 17.06 7.06 -0.43
CA SER A 35 17.69 5.87 -1.00
C SER A 35 17.50 5.81 -2.51
N GLY A 36 18.57 5.52 -3.25
CA GLY A 36 18.52 5.28 -4.69
C GLY A 36 17.81 3.97 -5.09
N SER A 37 17.43 3.15 -4.11
CA SER A 37 16.79 1.85 -4.37
C SER A 37 15.33 2.02 -4.73
N TYR A 38 14.90 1.37 -5.81
CA TYR A 38 13.49 1.32 -6.20
C TYR A 38 12.67 0.36 -5.32
N VAL A 39 13.31 -0.69 -4.80
CA VAL A 39 12.67 -1.68 -3.94
C VAL A 39 13.39 -1.71 -2.60
N GLN A 40 12.62 -1.62 -1.51
CA GLN A 40 13.14 -1.63 -0.16
C GLN A 40 12.38 -2.65 0.68
N LEU A 41 13.12 -3.53 1.33
CA LEU A 41 12.57 -4.55 2.22
C LEU A 41 12.81 -4.13 3.67
N ILE A 42 11.73 -3.89 4.42
CA ILE A 42 11.79 -3.54 5.84
C ILE A 42 11.64 -4.81 6.67
N THR A 43 12.75 -5.36 7.11
CA THR A 43 12.77 -6.56 7.95
C THR A 43 12.85 -6.18 9.42
N ARG A 44 11.89 -6.66 10.22
CA ARG A 44 11.89 -6.53 11.69
C ARG A 44 11.16 -7.71 12.33
N PRO A 45 11.49 -8.10 13.55
CA PRO A 45 10.75 -9.13 14.27
C PRO A 45 9.25 -8.79 14.37
N ARG A 46 8.41 -9.81 14.53
CA ARG A 46 6.98 -9.63 14.78
C ARG A 46 6.76 -8.74 16.01
N ARG A 47 5.69 -7.91 16.00
CA ARG A 47 5.32 -6.96 17.07
C ARG A 47 6.27 -5.76 17.26
N PHE A 48 7.20 -5.51 16.34
CA PHE A 48 8.08 -4.33 16.36
C PHE A 48 7.51 -3.12 15.60
N GLY A 49 6.19 -3.10 15.35
CA GLY A 49 5.48 -1.96 14.77
C GLY A 49 5.78 -1.72 13.30
N LYS A 50 5.95 -2.79 12.50
CA LYS A 50 6.13 -2.70 11.03
C LYS A 50 4.92 -2.06 10.37
N THR A 51 3.73 -2.63 10.57
CA THR A 51 2.46 -2.13 10.02
C THR A 51 2.21 -0.68 10.43
N LEU A 52 2.43 -0.35 11.71
CA LEU A 52 2.30 1.02 12.19
C LEU A 52 3.29 1.98 11.50
N PHE A 53 4.53 1.53 11.25
CA PHE A 53 5.51 2.32 10.52
C PHE A 53 5.11 2.50 9.04
N MET A 54 4.57 1.46 8.40
CA MET A 54 4.04 1.55 7.03
C MET A 54 2.86 2.51 6.94
N ASP A 55 1.94 2.49 7.92
CA ASP A 55 0.85 3.48 7.98
C ASP A 55 1.38 4.89 8.25
N THR A 56 2.41 5.04 9.11
CA THR A 56 3.08 6.34 9.33
C THR A 56 3.69 6.87 8.02
N LEU A 57 4.40 6.02 7.27
CA LEU A 57 4.99 6.38 5.98
C LEU A 57 3.91 6.74 4.95
N HIS A 58 2.83 5.95 4.88
CA HIS A 58 1.66 6.24 4.06
C HIS A 58 1.12 7.64 4.36
N ARG A 59 0.80 7.93 5.64
CA ARG A 59 0.23 9.22 6.05
C ARG A 59 1.17 10.40 5.81
N PHE A 60 2.48 10.19 5.86
CA PHE A 60 3.45 11.23 5.56
C PHE A 60 3.49 11.58 4.07
N LEU A 61 3.46 10.57 3.21
CA LEU A 61 3.67 10.73 1.78
C LEU A 61 2.39 11.05 1.00
N GLU A 62 1.23 10.56 1.48
CA GLU A 62 -0.02 10.54 0.73
C GLU A 62 -0.46 11.92 0.26
N ILE A 63 -0.59 12.08 -1.06
CA ILE A 63 -1.11 13.29 -1.69
C ILE A 63 -2.60 13.46 -1.36
N ASN A 64 -3.04 14.70 -1.13
CA ASN A 64 -4.45 15.00 -0.96
C ASN A 64 -5.20 14.87 -2.29
N PRO A 65 -6.15 13.92 -2.44
CA PRO A 65 -6.83 13.71 -3.73
C PRO A 65 -7.70 14.91 -4.16
N GLN A 66 -8.23 15.68 -3.20
CA GLN A 66 -9.09 16.83 -3.49
C GLN A 66 -8.30 18.09 -3.81
N ASN A 67 -7.09 18.21 -3.25
CA ASN A 67 -6.22 19.37 -3.46
C ASN A 67 -4.75 18.91 -3.51
N PRO A 68 -4.28 18.39 -4.65
CA PRO A 68 -2.89 17.98 -4.81
C PRO A 68 -1.93 19.15 -4.56
N GLY A 69 -0.99 18.96 -3.60
CA GLY A 69 -0.07 20.01 -3.15
C GLY A 69 -0.42 20.62 -1.78
N ASP A 70 -1.63 20.42 -1.28
CA ASP A 70 -1.98 20.78 0.09
C ASP A 70 -1.56 19.68 1.08
N ALA A 71 -0.51 19.94 1.83
CA ALA A 71 0.01 19.09 2.90
C ALA A 71 -0.37 19.57 4.31
N SER A 72 -1.39 20.42 4.46
CA SER A 72 -1.77 21.02 5.76
C SER A 72 -2.15 19.96 6.79
N LYS A 73 -2.87 18.92 6.39
CA LYS A 73 -3.23 17.79 7.25
C LYS A 73 -2.00 17.02 7.75
N GLN A 74 -1.06 16.75 6.87
CA GLN A 74 0.20 16.08 7.21
C GLN A 74 1.04 16.94 8.13
N LYS A 75 1.18 18.23 7.85
CA LYS A 75 1.90 19.18 8.70
C LYS A 75 1.35 19.20 10.12
N ALA A 76 0.02 19.24 10.27
CA ALA A 76 -0.62 19.17 11.57
C ALA A 76 -0.38 17.82 12.28
N LEU A 77 -0.51 16.71 11.55
CA LEU A 77 -0.35 15.36 12.09
C LEU A 77 1.08 15.09 12.57
N PHE A 78 2.09 15.60 11.85
CA PHE A 78 3.50 15.36 12.11
C PHE A 78 4.20 16.48 12.89
N ALA A 79 3.51 17.54 13.31
CA ALA A 79 4.09 18.74 13.93
C ALA A 79 5.03 18.46 15.12
N ASN A 80 4.74 17.42 15.91
CA ASN A 80 5.47 17.10 17.13
C ASN A 80 6.49 15.95 16.96
N PHE A 81 6.77 15.53 15.73
CA PHE A 81 7.67 14.42 15.43
C PHE A 81 9.03 14.89 14.91
N ASN A 82 10.05 14.05 15.05
CA ASN A 82 11.41 14.41 14.66
C ASN A 82 11.53 14.78 13.17
N ILE A 83 10.75 14.14 12.29
CA ILE A 83 10.76 14.42 10.86
C ILE A 83 10.38 15.88 10.54
N SER A 84 9.50 16.52 11.34
CA SER A 84 9.07 17.89 11.10
C SER A 84 10.16 18.94 11.32
N LYS A 85 11.27 18.56 11.95
CA LYS A 85 12.44 19.44 12.14
C LYS A 85 13.22 19.65 10.84
N ASP A 86 13.12 18.72 9.90
CA ASP A 86 13.73 18.83 8.58
C ASP A 86 12.72 19.45 7.59
N GLN A 87 12.68 20.77 7.58
CA GLN A 87 11.71 21.55 6.78
C GLN A 87 11.94 21.37 5.27
N GLU A 88 13.18 21.23 4.84
CA GLU A 88 13.53 21.02 3.43
C GLU A 88 12.99 19.68 2.96
N PHE A 89 13.29 18.61 3.68
CA PHE A 89 12.76 17.29 3.41
C PHE A 89 11.23 17.24 3.43
N CYS A 90 10.60 17.87 4.44
CA CYS A 90 9.14 17.92 4.53
C CYS A 90 8.53 18.65 3.32
N THR A 91 9.13 19.73 2.86
CA THR A 91 8.63 20.48 1.70
C THR A 91 8.70 19.63 0.42
N GLN A 92 9.74 18.83 0.28
CA GLN A 92 9.97 17.99 -0.90
C GLN A 92 9.08 16.74 -0.92
N PHE A 93 8.82 16.11 0.24
CA PHE A 93 8.26 14.77 0.29
C PHE A 93 6.88 14.67 0.96
N MET A 94 6.57 15.53 1.95
CA MET A 94 5.34 15.43 2.73
C MET A 94 4.11 15.77 1.89
N GLY A 95 3.19 14.80 1.76
CA GLY A 95 1.95 14.97 0.99
C GLY A 95 2.15 15.10 -0.51
N GLN A 96 3.29 14.62 -1.06
CA GLN A 96 3.66 14.85 -2.45
C GLN A 96 3.50 13.62 -3.35
N TYR A 97 3.19 12.46 -2.80
CA TYR A 97 3.18 11.21 -3.57
C TYR A 97 1.80 10.55 -3.55
N PRO A 98 1.30 10.07 -4.70
CA PRO A 98 0.24 9.06 -4.68
C PRO A 98 0.82 7.78 -4.05
N VAL A 99 0.09 7.26 -3.06
CA VAL A 99 0.50 6.04 -2.34
C VAL A 99 -0.53 4.95 -2.57
N LEU A 100 -0.09 3.80 -3.06
CA LEU A 100 -0.89 2.58 -3.09
C LEU A 100 -0.47 1.69 -1.91
N PHE A 101 -1.27 1.65 -0.86
CA PHE A 101 -1.00 0.82 0.32
C PHE A 101 -1.89 -0.41 0.31
N VAL A 102 -1.29 -1.59 0.30
CA VAL A 102 -1.96 -2.89 0.33
C VAL A 102 -1.44 -3.71 1.51
N SER A 103 -2.33 -4.12 2.41
CA SER A 103 -2.02 -5.09 3.47
C SER A 103 -2.65 -6.43 3.14
N LEU A 104 -1.86 -7.50 3.23
CA LEU A 104 -2.31 -8.87 3.03
C LEU A 104 -2.50 -9.62 4.36
N LYS A 105 -2.54 -8.89 5.47
CA LYS A 105 -2.67 -9.42 6.84
C LYS A 105 -3.92 -10.28 7.01
N ASP A 106 -5.05 -9.79 6.52
CA ASP A 106 -6.35 -10.45 6.68
C ASP A 106 -6.63 -11.50 5.61
N PHE A 107 -5.66 -11.77 4.74
CA PHE A 107 -5.78 -12.80 3.73
C PHE A 107 -6.10 -14.15 4.40
N LYS A 108 -7.30 -14.68 4.13
CA LYS A 108 -7.79 -15.95 4.68
C LYS A 108 -8.16 -16.86 3.52
N GLY A 109 -7.66 -18.09 3.54
CA GLY A 109 -8.04 -19.09 2.56
C GLY A 109 -7.60 -20.46 3.06
N LEU A 110 -8.57 -21.39 3.22
CA LEU A 110 -8.31 -22.78 3.56
C LEU A 110 -7.88 -23.58 2.34
N ASP A 111 -8.23 -23.10 1.15
CA ASP A 111 -7.89 -23.65 -0.16
C ASP A 111 -7.65 -22.51 -1.16
N PHE A 112 -7.20 -22.87 -2.38
CA PHE A 112 -6.88 -21.90 -3.42
C PHE A 112 -8.09 -21.04 -3.83
N ASN A 113 -9.28 -21.62 -3.91
CA ASN A 113 -10.47 -20.93 -4.37
C ASN A 113 -10.94 -19.89 -3.34
N SER A 114 -11.00 -20.25 -2.06
CA SER A 114 -11.34 -19.31 -0.98
C SER A 114 -10.30 -18.20 -0.86
N ALA A 115 -9.00 -18.51 -1.01
CA ALA A 115 -7.93 -17.52 -1.04
C ALA A 115 -8.09 -16.52 -2.19
N ARG A 116 -8.48 -16.99 -3.39
CA ARG A 116 -8.76 -16.15 -4.55
C ARG A 116 -9.95 -15.21 -4.33
N ILE A 117 -11.00 -15.71 -3.69
CA ILE A 117 -12.19 -14.92 -3.35
C ILE A 117 -11.84 -13.82 -2.34
N GLU A 118 -11.08 -14.13 -1.30
CA GLU A 118 -10.64 -13.12 -0.31
C GLU A 118 -9.75 -12.07 -0.97
N PHE A 119 -8.88 -12.48 -1.90
CA PHE A 119 -8.09 -11.55 -2.67
C PHE A 119 -8.96 -10.62 -3.51
N ALA A 120 -10.00 -11.15 -4.18
CA ALA A 120 -10.96 -10.34 -4.93
C ALA A 120 -11.65 -9.29 -4.06
N HIS A 121 -12.04 -9.64 -2.84
CA HIS A 121 -12.62 -8.68 -1.88
C HIS A 121 -11.62 -7.58 -1.51
N THR A 122 -10.36 -7.93 -1.29
CA THR A 122 -9.30 -6.96 -0.99
C THR A 122 -9.11 -5.97 -2.14
N LEU A 123 -9.07 -6.45 -3.39
CA LEU A 123 -8.93 -5.62 -4.58
C LEU A 123 -10.13 -4.69 -4.76
N LEU A 124 -11.36 -5.21 -4.58
CA LEU A 124 -12.58 -4.42 -4.66
C LEU A 124 -12.56 -3.25 -3.67
N GLN A 125 -12.33 -3.53 -2.39
CA GLN A 125 -12.26 -2.50 -1.35
C GLN A 125 -11.18 -1.45 -1.65
N LYS A 126 -10.03 -1.92 -2.14
CA LYS A 126 -8.94 -1.02 -2.50
C LYS A 126 -9.31 -0.13 -3.68
N THR A 127 -9.94 -0.66 -4.74
CA THR A 127 -10.39 0.13 -5.89
C THR A 127 -11.43 1.17 -5.48
N GLN A 128 -12.39 0.79 -4.63
CA GLN A 128 -13.40 1.71 -4.11
C GLN A 128 -12.79 2.90 -3.34
N SER A 129 -11.68 2.71 -2.63
CA SER A 129 -10.98 3.81 -1.95
C SER A 129 -10.37 4.84 -2.90
N TYR A 130 -10.22 4.50 -4.18
CA TYR A 130 -9.76 5.38 -5.26
C TYR A 130 -10.88 5.79 -6.23
N SER A 131 -12.14 5.79 -5.78
CA SER A 131 -13.32 6.09 -6.63
C SER A 131 -13.25 7.43 -7.37
N TYR A 132 -12.52 8.41 -6.84
CA TYR A 132 -12.29 9.69 -7.51
C TYR A 132 -11.59 9.57 -8.87
N LEU A 133 -10.87 8.47 -9.13
CA LEU A 133 -10.20 8.21 -10.40
C LEU A 133 -11.16 8.04 -11.56
N PHE A 134 -12.41 7.60 -11.33
CA PHE A 134 -13.41 7.47 -12.37
C PHE A 134 -13.72 8.80 -13.08
N ASN A 135 -13.60 9.91 -12.35
CA ASN A 135 -13.82 11.25 -12.87
C ASN A 135 -12.55 11.91 -13.40
N SER A 136 -11.43 11.20 -13.46
CA SER A 136 -10.18 11.75 -13.94
C SER A 136 -10.22 12.02 -15.45
N PRO A 137 -9.91 13.24 -15.92
CA PRO A 137 -9.82 13.55 -17.33
C PRO A 137 -8.55 13.00 -18.00
N LYS A 138 -7.55 12.61 -17.18
CA LYS A 138 -6.26 12.09 -17.69
C LYS A 138 -6.28 10.58 -17.97
N LEU A 139 -7.33 9.88 -17.55
CA LEU A 139 -7.45 8.44 -17.73
C LEU A 139 -8.20 8.12 -19.03
N SER A 140 -7.67 7.14 -19.77
CA SER A 140 -8.29 6.60 -20.98
C SER A 140 -9.56 5.79 -20.66
N SER A 141 -10.35 5.49 -21.69
CA SER A 141 -11.48 4.56 -21.57
C SER A 141 -11.05 3.19 -21.05
N PHE A 142 -9.90 2.69 -21.51
CA PHE A 142 -9.32 1.43 -21.05
C PHE A 142 -8.98 1.45 -19.54
N ASP A 143 -8.35 2.54 -19.07
CA ASP A 143 -8.05 2.70 -17.62
C ASP A 143 -9.33 2.68 -16.76
N LYS A 144 -10.39 3.35 -17.25
CA LYS A 144 -11.71 3.40 -16.59
C LYS A 144 -12.43 2.06 -16.64
N GLU A 145 -12.33 1.33 -17.73
CA GLU A 145 -12.87 -0.02 -17.85
C GLU A 145 -12.19 -0.97 -16.85
N PHE A 146 -10.85 -0.90 -16.73
CA PHE A 146 -10.12 -1.66 -15.74
C PHE A 146 -10.62 -1.36 -14.31
N LEU A 147 -10.79 -0.08 -13.95
CA LEU A 147 -11.32 0.33 -12.64
C LEU A 147 -12.74 -0.21 -12.42
N ASN A 148 -13.63 -0.14 -13.43
CA ASN A 148 -14.99 -0.70 -13.36
C ASN A 148 -14.98 -2.20 -13.11
N ASN A 149 -14.15 -2.94 -13.84
CA ASN A 149 -13.97 -4.38 -13.68
C ASN A 149 -13.49 -4.72 -12.27
N CYS A 150 -12.54 -3.95 -11.72
CA CYS A 150 -12.05 -4.11 -10.35
C CYS A 150 -13.06 -3.68 -9.27
N CYS A 151 -14.12 -2.94 -9.63
CA CYS A 151 -15.26 -2.64 -8.75
C CYS A 151 -16.38 -3.66 -8.84
N SER A 152 -16.27 -4.69 -9.67
CA SER A 152 -17.23 -5.81 -9.77
C SER A 152 -16.69 -7.04 -9.07
N LEU A 153 -17.33 -7.43 -7.97
CA LEU A 153 -16.96 -8.64 -7.25
C LEU A 153 -17.18 -9.91 -8.09
N GLU A 154 -18.24 -9.91 -8.90
CA GLU A 154 -18.54 -11.01 -9.83
C GLU A 154 -17.41 -11.18 -10.85
N PHE A 155 -16.95 -10.07 -11.45
CA PHE A 155 -15.81 -10.07 -12.37
C PHE A 155 -14.55 -10.62 -11.71
N LEU A 156 -14.21 -10.13 -10.52
CA LEU A 156 -12.99 -10.51 -9.80
C LEU A 156 -13.03 -11.96 -9.28
N LYS A 157 -14.21 -12.48 -8.97
CA LYS A 157 -14.41 -13.87 -8.54
C LYS A 157 -14.37 -14.87 -9.70
N ASN A 158 -14.53 -14.43 -10.94
CA ASN A 158 -14.46 -15.32 -12.09
C ASN A 158 -13.02 -15.83 -12.27
N PRO A 159 -12.80 -17.17 -12.31
CA PRO A 159 -11.48 -17.76 -12.53
C PRO A 159 -10.79 -17.29 -13.81
N ASP A 160 -11.55 -17.03 -14.87
CA ASP A 160 -11.04 -16.62 -16.18
C ASP A 160 -10.41 -15.21 -16.13
N ASN A 161 -10.85 -14.38 -15.18
CA ASN A 161 -10.34 -13.03 -14.98
C ASN A 161 -9.18 -12.94 -13.98
N PHE A 162 -8.71 -14.08 -13.47
CA PHE A 162 -7.67 -14.09 -12.43
C PHE A 162 -6.34 -13.44 -12.89
N ASP A 163 -6.03 -13.47 -14.17
CA ASP A 163 -4.84 -12.82 -14.73
C ASP A 163 -4.92 -11.30 -14.64
N ILE A 164 -6.12 -10.73 -14.71
CA ILE A 164 -6.34 -9.29 -14.47
C ILE A 164 -6.11 -8.97 -13.00
N ALA A 165 -6.65 -9.79 -12.09
CA ALA A 165 -6.43 -9.63 -10.67
C ALA A 165 -4.94 -9.71 -10.29
N LYS A 166 -4.16 -10.60 -10.92
CA LYS A 166 -2.70 -10.70 -10.73
C LYS A 166 -1.96 -9.42 -11.13
N LYS A 167 -2.41 -8.72 -12.15
CA LYS A 167 -1.78 -7.49 -12.65
C LYS A 167 -2.32 -6.23 -11.99
N TYR A 168 -3.22 -6.37 -11.00
CA TYR A 168 -3.89 -5.25 -10.36
C TYR A 168 -2.94 -4.18 -9.84
N LEU A 169 -1.88 -4.57 -9.12
CA LEU A 169 -0.94 -3.61 -8.54
C LEU A 169 -0.22 -2.80 -9.61
N ILE A 170 0.17 -3.44 -10.70
CA ILE A 170 0.84 -2.78 -11.83
C ILE A 170 -0.10 -1.75 -12.47
N TYR A 171 -1.32 -2.15 -12.80
CA TYR A 171 -2.29 -1.25 -13.44
C TYR A 171 -2.69 -0.10 -12.52
N MET A 172 -2.91 -0.35 -11.22
CA MET A 172 -3.23 0.72 -10.27
C MET A 172 -2.09 1.73 -10.12
N VAL A 173 -0.83 1.27 -10.07
CA VAL A 173 0.34 2.17 -10.06
C VAL A 173 0.39 3.01 -11.34
N GLN A 174 0.16 2.42 -12.52
CA GLN A 174 0.13 3.14 -13.78
C GLN A 174 -1.01 4.18 -13.83
N ILE A 175 -2.19 3.82 -13.37
CA ILE A 175 -3.37 4.70 -13.32
C ILE A 175 -3.11 5.88 -12.38
N LEU A 176 -2.58 5.63 -11.18
CA LEU A 176 -2.22 6.68 -10.23
C LEU A 176 -1.12 7.59 -10.79
N ALA A 177 -0.10 7.03 -11.42
CA ALA A 177 0.97 7.80 -12.06
C ALA A 177 0.43 8.72 -13.17
N LYS A 178 -0.47 8.21 -14.03
CA LYS A 178 -1.13 9.01 -15.08
C LYS A 178 -2.00 10.13 -14.50
N HIS A 179 -2.79 9.80 -13.47
CA HIS A 179 -3.71 10.78 -12.86
C HIS A 179 -2.96 11.95 -12.24
N TYR A 180 -1.92 11.67 -11.44
CA TYR A 180 -1.19 12.70 -10.72
C TYR A 180 -0.02 13.28 -11.50
N ASP A 181 0.42 12.64 -12.58
CA ASP A 181 1.67 12.92 -13.29
C ASP A 181 2.88 12.92 -12.33
N ARG A 182 2.88 11.93 -11.43
CA ARG A 182 3.88 11.80 -10.35
C ARG A 182 4.29 10.36 -10.15
N GLN A 183 5.46 10.20 -9.55
CA GLN A 183 5.96 8.92 -9.06
C GLN A 183 5.02 8.38 -7.97
N VAL A 184 4.68 7.09 -8.06
CA VAL A 184 3.82 6.39 -7.08
C VAL A 184 4.68 5.65 -6.07
N VAL A 185 4.28 5.68 -4.81
CA VAL A 185 4.86 4.83 -3.77
C VAL A 185 3.92 3.66 -3.52
N LEU A 186 4.41 2.43 -3.76
CA LEU A 186 3.70 1.19 -3.47
C LEU A 186 4.18 0.64 -2.12
N LEU A 187 3.26 0.53 -1.17
CA LEU A 187 3.51 -0.04 0.15
C LEU A 187 2.78 -1.38 0.26
N ILE A 188 3.52 -2.45 0.55
CA ILE A 188 2.95 -3.80 0.72
C ILE A 188 3.29 -4.32 2.11
N ASP A 189 2.27 -4.55 2.92
CA ASP A 189 2.42 -5.10 4.28
C ASP A 189 2.00 -6.57 4.32
N GLU A 190 2.75 -7.38 5.10
CA GLU A 190 2.50 -8.80 5.33
C GLU A 190 2.39 -9.63 4.02
N TYR A 191 3.25 -9.34 3.05
CA TYR A 191 3.22 -9.99 1.72
C TYR A 191 3.48 -11.51 1.78
N ASP A 192 4.09 -12.00 2.82
CA ASP A 192 4.40 -13.41 3.05
C ASP A 192 3.23 -14.21 3.64
N VAL A 193 2.20 -13.55 4.16
CA VAL A 193 1.03 -14.20 4.78
C VAL A 193 0.30 -15.15 3.84
N PRO A 194 0.00 -14.79 2.56
CA PRO A 194 -0.62 -15.73 1.63
C PRO A 194 0.22 -17.01 1.43
N LEU A 195 1.54 -16.84 1.32
CA LEU A 195 2.47 -17.95 1.15
C LEU A 195 2.52 -18.85 2.39
N GLN A 196 2.68 -18.27 3.57
CA GLN A 196 2.71 -19.03 4.82
C GLN A 196 1.42 -19.81 5.05
N LYS A 197 0.27 -19.23 4.72
CA LYS A 197 -1.04 -19.89 4.86
C LYS A 197 -1.23 -21.00 3.85
N SER A 198 -0.83 -20.83 2.60
CA SER A 198 -0.91 -21.88 1.57
C SER A 198 -0.06 -23.09 1.92
N ILE A 199 1.14 -22.89 2.49
CA ILE A 199 2.00 -23.96 2.98
C ILE A 199 1.31 -24.72 4.13
N LYS A 200 0.78 -23.99 5.12
CA LYS A 200 0.11 -24.58 6.29
C LYS A 200 -1.15 -25.35 5.92
N ALA A 201 -1.90 -24.88 4.94
CA ALA A 201 -3.13 -25.52 4.47
C ALA A 201 -2.89 -26.64 3.43
N GLY A 202 -1.64 -26.89 3.06
CA GLY A 202 -1.24 -28.01 2.18
C GLY A 202 -1.58 -27.83 0.70
N TYR A 203 -2.06 -26.67 0.25
CA TYR A 203 -2.31 -26.40 -1.17
C TYR A 203 -1.16 -25.63 -1.86
N TYR A 204 -0.08 -25.38 -1.14
CA TYR A 204 1.14 -24.86 -1.75
C TYR A 204 1.80 -25.95 -2.58
N ASN A 205 1.77 -25.77 -3.90
CA ASN A 205 2.53 -26.59 -4.83
C ASN A 205 3.65 -25.75 -5.44
N VAL A 206 4.89 -26.23 -5.39
CA VAL A 206 6.06 -25.55 -5.97
C VAL A 206 5.82 -25.19 -7.44
N ASN A 207 5.09 -26.04 -8.18
CA ASN A 207 4.71 -25.79 -9.57
C ASN A 207 3.59 -24.75 -9.74
N SER A 208 2.84 -24.42 -8.69
CA SER A 208 1.83 -23.36 -8.66
C SER A 208 2.31 -22.10 -7.89
N ALA A 209 3.48 -22.17 -7.24
CA ALA A 209 4.15 -21.05 -6.60
C ALA A 209 4.26 -19.80 -7.47
N PRO A 210 4.51 -19.90 -8.80
CA PRO A 210 4.52 -18.75 -9.69
C PRO A 210 3.23 -17.92 -9.64
N ARG A 211 2.09 -18.53 -9.30
CA ARG A 211 0.78 -17.82 -9.34
C ARG A 211 0.58 -16.82 -8.21
N TYR A 212 1.19 -17.04 -7.04
CA TYR A 212 1.16 -16.07 -5.92
C TYR A 212 2.43 -15.20 -5.85
N THR A 213 3.56 -15.77 -6.22
CA THR A 213 4.84 -15.08 -6.29
C THR A 213 4.82 -13.99 -7.37
N VAL A 214 4.11 -14.21 -8.48
CA VAL A 214 3.92 -13.21 -9.55
C VAL A 214 3.14 -11.98 -9.06
N LEU A 215 2.28 -12.09 -8.06
CA LEU A 215 1.63 -10.93 -7.42
C LEU A 215 2.65 -10.02 -6.71
N LEU A 216 3.81 -10.58 -6.35
CA LEU A 216 4.85 -9.91 -5.55
C LEU A 216 6.18 -9.80 -6.31
N GLN A 217 6.39 -10.64 -7.32
CA GLN A 217 7.48 -10.58 -8.28
C GLN A 217 7.08 -9.81 -9.54
N THR A 218 6.44 -8.67 -9.39
CA THR A 218 6.66 -7.64 -10.39
C THR A 218 8.14 -7.29 -10.27
N GLU A 219 8.97 -8.07 -10.96
CA GLU A 219 10.32 -7.63 -11.22
C GLU A 219 10.22 -6.16 -11.60
N GLY A 220 11.01 -5.29 -10.97
CA GLY A 220 10.93 -3.84 -11.15
C GLY A 220 11.09 -3.36 -12.59
N ARG A 221 11.03 -4.27 -13.57
CA ARG A 221 11.02 -4.07 -15.02
C ARG A 221 9.66 -3.68 -15.58
N ASP A 222 8.55 -4.12 -14.95
CA ASP A 222 7.18 -3.87 -15.44
C ASP A 222 6.49 -2.69 -14.76
N ILE A 223 7.08 -2.17 -13.67
CA ILE A 223 6.61 -0.96 -13.01
C ILE A 223 7.26 0.23 -13.71
N PRO A 224 6.49 1.26 -14.07
CA PRO A 224 7.06 2.46 -14.69
C PRO A 224 8.29 2.93 -13.92
N THR A 225 9.38 3.22 -14.60
CA THR A 225 10.73 3.58 -14.10
C THR A 225 10.76 4.69 -13.05
N ARG A 226 9.61 5.16 -12.60
CA ARG A 226 9.40 6.25 -11.64
C ARG A 226 8.68 5.83 -10.36
N SER A 227 8.57 4.54 -10.02
CA SER A 227 7.84 4.12 -8.81
C SER A 227 8.80 3.55 -7.76
N LYS A 228 8.55 3.86 -6.48
CA LYS A 228 9.27 3.27 -5.34
C LYS A 228 8.38 2.22 -4.67
N ILE A 229 8.96 1.09 -4.31
CA ILE A 229 8.28 0.00 -3.61
C ILE A 229 8.92 -0.16 -2.24
N ALA A 230 8.13 -0.13 -1.19
CA ALA A 230 8.55 -0.58 0.13
C ALA A 230 7.66 -1.72 0.60
N SER A 231 8.26 -2.83 1.02
CA SER A 231 7.55 -3.99 1.54
C SER A 231 8.07 -4.36 2.93
N CYS A 232 7.18 -4.88 3.78
CA CYS A 232 7.52 -5.40 5.11
C CYS A 232 7.46 -6.92 5.14
N PHE A 233 8.50 -7.52 5.74
CA PHE A 233 8.62 -8.96 6.02
C PHE A 233 8.44 -9.24 7.51
#